data_187505bea18cf219ef600d4feba07b70
#
_entry.id   187505bea18cf219ef600d4feba07b70
#
_cell.length_a   1.000
_cell.length_b   1.000
_cell.length_c   1.000
_cell.angle_alpha   90.00
_cell.angle_beta   90.00
_cell.angle_gamma   90.00
#
_symmetry.space_group_name_H-M   'P 1'
#
loop_
_entity.id
_entity.type
_entity.pdbx_description
1 polymer ?
#
loop_
_entity_poly.entity_id
_entity_poly.type
_entity_poly.pdbx_seq_one_letter_code
_entity_poly.pdbx_strand_id
1 'polypeptide(L)'
;MLCLTGYVFVYTSGRADNPIRSDGFSYYVYLPSWFLFHDTTLSSVARDCCGGVYPAYTAIIRWPTTRRWVNAHPIGVAVMQAPSFAVAHGLTRWTNLSPDGFTLYYQHAAGLSGLFWVIAGLMVLSRLLRRHFADPIVAATLGAILLGTNLFHYATFDSSYSHAYSFFLFAAFLDLTERWYGGPRVRTSVLLGIVAGLIALVRHPNVVFLIVFPLYGVERADLLRSRVALLWDHRRLVTIALAVAAFVIAPQLAFYYQATGRILVSSYGDLGFNFTTPRILGVLFSVQKGLFFWSPILLTSCAGLAWLLRSRHSARAFVPPALVFLVLDTYIIASWWDWQFGGSFGHRGFVDTLPIFAIGTAAFFERVSRQPVTRRVVGVIVFLVIALNLFQMLQYWNHVLPFSDTTWEQYRRVFLQWH
;
A
#
# COMPACT_ATOMS: atom_id res chain seq x y z
N MET A 1 3.72 8.72 -17.79
CA MET A 1 3.87 7.87 -19.00
C MET A 1 4.28 6.44 -18.67
N LEU A 2 5.44 6.18 -18.07
CA LEU A 2 5.96 4.81 -17.85
C LEU A 2 4.94 3.83 -17.22
N CYS A 3 4.27 4.22 -16.13
CA CYS A 3 3.27 3.36 -15.49
C CYS A 3 2.05 3.08 -16.40
N LEU A 4 1.60 4.07 -17.17
CA LEU A 4 0.51 3.87 -18.11
C LEU A 4 0.92 2.95 -19.25
N THR A 5 2.12 3.11 -19.79
CA THR A 5 2.67 2.19 -20.80
C THR A 5 2.78 0.76 -20.25
N GLY A 6 3.26 0.60 -18.99
CA GLY A 6 3.31 -0.71 -18.32
C GLY A 6 1.93 -1.31 -18.12
N TYR A 7 0.94 -0.54 -17.71
CA TYR A 7 -0.44 -0.98 -17.57
C TYR A 7 -1.02 -1.46 -18.92
N VAL A 8 -0.91 -0.65 -19.96
CA VAL A 8 -1.35 -1.03 -21.32
C VAL A 8 -0.65 -2.32 -21.76
N PHE A 9 0.68 -2.39 -21.61
CA PHE A 9 1.45 -3.57 -21.96
C PHE A 9 0.94 -4.85 -21.26
N VAL A 10 0.66 -4.80 -19.97
CA VAL A 10 0.17 -5.96 -19.20
C VAL A 10 -1.12 -6.51 -19.80
N TYR A 11 -2.10 -5.64 -20.04
CA TYR A 11 -3.44 -6.09 -20.46
C TYR A 11 -3.59 -6.29 -21.97
N THR A 12 -2.76 -5.67 -22.82
CA THR A 12 -2.77 -5.90 -24.27
C THR A 12 -1.93 -7.10 -24.70
N SER A 13 -0.96 -7.51 -23.89
CA SER A 13 -0.08 -8.65 -24.18
C SER A 13 -0.58 -9.98 -23.59
N GLY A 14 -1.77 -10.00 -22.99
CA GLY A 14 -2.36 -11.21 -22.40
C GLY A 14 -1.66 -11.73 -21.14
N ARG A 15 -0.85 -10.89 -20.45
CA ARG A 15 -0.18 -11.26 -19.20
C ARG A 15 -1.10 -11.25 -18.00
N ALA A 16 -2.19 -10.49 -18.10
CA ALA A 16 -3.28 -10.50 -17.13
C ALA A 16 -4.62 -10.40 -17.85
N ASP A 17 -5.61 -11.18 -17.42
CA ASP A 17 -6.93 -11.21 -18.05
C ASP A 17 -7.72 -9.95 -17.70
N ASN A 18 -7.93 -9.70 -16.42
CA ASN A 18 -8.77 -8.61 -15.92
C ASN A 18 -8.14 -7.92 -14.71
N PRO A 19 -8.28 -6.59 -14.58
CA PRO A 19 -7.85 -5.86 -13.40
C PRO A 19 -8.56 -6.27 -12.10
N ILE A 20 -9.88 -6.53 -12.16
CA ILE A 20 -10.68 -6.96 -11.01
C ILE A 20 -10.53 -8.47 -10.84
N ARG A 21 -9.59 -8.91 -10.00
CA ARG A 21 -9.32 -10.33 -9.72
C ARG A 21 -8.84 -10.53 -8.29
N SER A 22 -8.92 -11.75 -7.77
CA SER A 22 -8.41 -12.13 -6.45
C SER A 22 -8.83 -11.12 -5.36
N ASP A 23 -7.88 -10.61 -4.55
CA ASP A 23 -8.16 -9.59 -3.53
C ASP A 23 -8.83 -8.33 -4.10
N GLY A 24 -8.45 -7.93 -5.34
CA GLY A 24 -9.04 -6.78 -6.03
C GLY A 24 -10.55 -6.91 -6.22
N PHE A 25 -11.06 -8.12 -6.45
CA PHE A 25 -12.49 -8.38 -6.51
C PHE A 25 -13.17 -8.08 -5.17
N SER A 26 -12.63 -8.59 -4.08
CA SER A 26 -13.21 -8.40 -2.75
C SER A 26 -13.19 -6.94 -2.30
N TYR A 27 -12.19 -6.17 -2.71
CA TYR A 27 -12.16 -4.73 -2.48
C TYR A 27 -13.18 -3.96 -3.31
N TYR A 28 -13.35 -4.37 -4.57
CA TYR A 28 -14.19 -3.68 -5.55
C TYR A 28 -15.69 -3.91 -5.35
N VAL A 29 -16.07 -5.10 -4.93
CA VAL A 29 -17.44 -5.65 -4.96
C VAL A 29 -18.50 -4.81 -4.26
N TYR A 30 -18.13 -3.98 -3.30
CA TYR A 30 -19.03 -3.04 -2.64
C TYR A 30 -19.69 -2.05 -3.61
N LEU A 31 -18.97 -1.64 -4.68
CA LEU A 31 -19.45 -0.65 -5.62
C LEU A 31 -20.66 -1.17 -6.44
N PRO A 32 -20.56 -2.29 -7.19
CA PRO A 32 -21.72 -2.82 -7.88
C PRO A 32 -22.83 -3.24 -6.91
N SER A 33 -22.50 -3.86 -5.77
CA SER A 33 -23.50 -4.29 -4.80
C SER A 33 -24.35 -3.12 -4.28
N TRP A 34 -23.72 -2.03 -3.84
CA TRP A 34 -24.44 -0.91 -3.24
C TRP A 34 -25.07 0.03 -4.26
N PHE A 35 -24.39 0.30 -5.38
CA PHE A 35 -24.83 1.33 -6.34
C PHE A 35 -25.66 0.78 -7.50
N LEU A 36 -25.45 -0.47 -7.90
CA LEU A 36 -26.20 -1.06 -9.02
C LEU A 36 -27.29 -2.02 -8.53
N PHE A 37 -26.96 -2.87 -7.56
CA PHE A 37 -27.91 -3.88 -7.06
C PHE A 37 -28.69 -3.41 -5.83
N HIS A 38 -28.38 -2.20 -5.30
CA HIS A 38 -28.99 -1.62 -4.09
C HIS A 38 -28.97 -2.59 -2.89
N ASP A 39 -27.94 -3.42 -2.81
CA ASP A 39 -27.77 -4.46 -1.81
C ASP A 39 -26.58 -4.17 -0.90
N THR A 40 -26.88 -3.67 0.31
CA THR A 40 -25.86 -3.43 1.33
C THR A 40 -25.40 -4.69 2.06
N THR A 41 -26.02 -5.83 1.78
CA THR A 41 -25.74 -7.12 2.44
C THR A 41 -24.77 -8.00 1.67
N LEU A 42 -24.34 -7.59 0.48
CA LEU A 42 -23.52 -8.35 -0.47
C LEU A 42 -24.16 -9.68 -0.94
N SER A 43 -25.44 -9.91 -0.70
CA SER A 43 -26.13 -11.16 -1.03
C SER A 43 -26.24 -11.39 -2.53
N SER A 44 -26.49 -10.32 -3.30
CA SER A 44 -26.57 -10.34 -4.75
C SER A 44 -25.25 -10.79 -5.37
N VAL A 45 -24.16 -10.18 -4.93
CA VAL A 45 -22.83 -10.50 -5.44
C VAL A 45 -22.35 -11.88 -4.98
N ALA A 46 -22.72 -12.26 -3.75
CA ALA A 46 -22.36 -13.55 -3.18
C ALA A 46 -23.09 -14.74 -3.83
N ARG A 47 -24.27 -14.54 -4.44
CA ARG A 47 -25.06 -15.60 -5.06
C ARG A 47 -25.01 -15.59 -6.58
N ASP A 48 -25.09 -14.42 -7.17
CA ASP A 48 -25.45 -14.27 -8.58
C ASP A 48 -24.40 -13.50 -9.40
N CYS A 49 -23.23 -13.20 -8.81
CA CYS A 49 -22.19 -12.42 -9.50
C CYS A 49 -21.57 -13.21 -10.65
N CYS A 50 -21.24 -12.46 -11.68
CA CYS A 50 -20.26 -12.85 -12.68
C CYS A 50 -20.67 -14.08 -13.50
N GLY A 51 -21.96 -14.22 -13.80
CA GLY A 51 -22.50 -15.34 -14.59
C GLY A 51 -22.45 -16.68 -13.84
N GLY A 52 -22.49 -16.65 -12.50
CA GLY A 52 -22.38 -17.84 -11.64
C GLY A 52 -20.96 -18.34 -11.45
N VAL A 53 -19.98 -17.71 -12.08
CA VAL A 53 -18.56 -18.00 -11.87
C VAL A 53 -18.06 -17.13 -10.72
N TYR A 54 -18.16 -17.65 -9.51
CA TYR A 54 -17.48 -17.07 -8.36
C TYR A 54 -15.97 -17.20 -8.58
N PRO A 55 -15.16 -16.12 -8.42
CA PRO A 55 -13.72 -16.31 -8.35
C PRO A 55 -13.44 -17.35 -7.25
N ALA A 56 -12.68 -18.38 -7.56
CA ALA A 56 -12.42 -19.50 -6.66
C ALA A 56 -11.87 -19.09 -5.28
N TYR A 57 -11.50 -17.83 -5.13
CA TYR A 57 -10.97 -17.23 -3.93
C TYR A 57 -11.63 -15.88 -3.69
N THR A 58 -12.62 -15.81 -2.81
CA THR A 58 -13.19 -14.55 -2.33
C THR A 58 -13.03 -14.46 -0.82
N ALA A 59 -12.74 -13.26 -0.35
CA ALA A 59 -12.74 -12.97 1.08
C ALA A 59 -14.17 -12.74 1.64
N ILE A 60 -15.23 -13.13 0.90
CA ILE A 60 -16.62 -12.98 1.28
C ILE A 60 -17.10 -14.29 1.88
N ILE A 61 -17.43 -14.27 3.17
CA ILE A 61 -17.83 -15.46 3.92
C ILE A 61 -19.21 -15.27 4.53
N ARG A 62 -19.93 -16.38 4.80
CA ARG A 62 -21.12 -16.36 5.64
C ARG A 62 -20.74 -16.33 7.12
N TRP A 63 -21.23 -15.31 7.84
CA TRP A 63 -20.96 -15.23 9.27
C TRP A 63 -21.69 -16.35 10.03
N PRO A 64 -21.01 -17.11 10.91
CA PRO A 64 -21.57 -18.32 11.50
C PRO A 64 -22.90 -18.12 12.25
N THR A 65 -23.00 -17.03 13.03
CA THR A 65 -24.18 -16.78 13.91
C THR A 65 -25.34 -16.14 13.19
N THR A 66 -25.11 -15.12 12.36
CA THR A 66 -26.17 -14.34 11.68
C THR A 66 -26.55 -14.90 10.31
N ARG A 67 -25.70 -15.77 9.73
CA ARG A 67 -25.83 -16.27 8.36
C ARG A 67 -25.79 -15.18 7.29
N ARG A 68 -25.40 -13.95 7.62
CA ARG A 68 -25.21 -12.83 6.70
C ARG A 68 -23.82 -12.88 6.08
N TRP A 69 -23.67 -12.23 4.95
CA TRP A 69 -22.40 -12.14 4.27
C TRP A 69 -21.49 -11.06 4.91
N VAL A 70 -20.23 -11.39 5.07
CA VAL A 70 -19.17 -10.50 5.55
C VAL A 70 -18.01 -10.57 4.58
N ASN A 71 -17.48 -9.42 4.22
CA ASN A 71 -16.27 -9.32 3.44
C ASN A 71 -15.07 -9.07 4.38
N ALA A 72 -14.04 -9.90 4.28
CA ALA A 72 -12.80 -9.74 5.06
C ALA A 72 -12.04 -8.46 4.70
N HIS A 73 -12.19 -8.01 3.44
CA HIS A 73 -11.57 -6.76 3.00
C HIS A 73 -12.48 -5.57 3.29
N PRO A 74 -11.94 -4.48 3.87
CA PRO A 74 -12.74 -3.32 4.22
C PRO A 74 -13.04 -2.43 3.00
N ILE A 75 -14.01 -1.51 3.16
CA ILE A 75 -14.59 -0.69 2.08
C ILE A 75 -13.66 0.41 1.53
N GLY A 76 -12.52 0.68 2.16
CA GLY A 76 -11.70 1.86 1.84
C GLY A 76 -11.24 1.93 0.39
N VAL A 77 -10.86 0.78 -0.20
CA VAL A 77 -10.48 0.73 -1.62
C VAL A 77 -11.68 1.06 -2.50
N ALA A 78 -12.87 0.51 -2.23
CA ALA A 78 -14.10 0.85 -2.95
C ALA A 78 -14.40 2.35 -2.89
N VAL A 79 -14.28 2.97 -1.72
CA VAL A 79 -14.46 4.42 -1.56
C VAL A 79 -13.49 5.20 -2.46
N MET A 80 -12.23 4.79 -2.53
CA MET A 80 -11.22 5.45 -3.38
C MET A 80 -11.38 5.12 -4.88
N GLN A 81 -12.04 4.01 -5.21
CA GLN A 81 -12.40 3.63 -6.60
C GLN A 81 -13.73 4.24 -7.07
N ALA A 82 -14.58 4.72 -6.17
CA ALA A 82 -15.92 5.21 -6.51
C ALA A 82 -15.95 6.27 -7.63
N PRO A 83 -15.03 7.25 -7.70
CA PRO A 83 -15.03 8.21 -8.80
C PRO A 83 -14.82 7.56 -10.18
N SER A 84 -13.86 6.63 -10.30
CA SER A 84 -13.58 5.91 -11.55
C SER A 84 -14.71 4.96 -11.92
N PHE A 85 -15.34 4.32 -10.93
CA PHE A 85 -16.52 3.50 -11.11
C PHE A 85 -17.69 4.32 -11.69
N ALA A 86 -17.95 5.52 -11.16
CA ALA A 86 -19.01 6.39 -11.66
C ALA A 86 -18.77 6.80 -13.12
N VAL A 87 -17.51 7.11 -13.48
CA VAL A 87 -17.12 7.39 -14.87
C VAL A 87 -17.38 6.17 -15.76
N ALA A 88 -16.93 4.98 -15.33
CA ALA A 88 -17.16 3.74 -16.08
C ALA A 88 -18.65 3.44 -16.28
N HIS A 89 -19.46 3.65 -15.22
CA HIS A 89 -20.90 3.46 -15.31
C HIS A 89 -21.55 4.43 -16.33
N GLY A 90 -21.15 5.71 -16.32
CA GLY A 90 -21.59 6.69 -17.32
C GLY A 90 -21.22 6.27 -18.75
N LEU A 91 -19.98 5.84 -18.97
CA LEU A 91 -19.50 5.37 -20.27
C LEU A 91 -20.23 4.10 -20.75
N THR A 92 -20.48 3.15 -19.84
CA THR A 92 -21.19 1.90 -20.17
C THR A 92 -22.62 2.18 -20.64
N ARG A 93 -23.27 3.22 -20.07
CA ARG A 93 -24.63 3.63 -20.51
C ARG A 93 -24.67 4.26 -21.91
N TRP A 94 -23.55 4.78 -22.40
CA TRP A 94 -23.42 5.32 -23.77
C TRP A 94 -23.05 4.26 -24.81
N THR A 95 -22.70 3.07 -24.35
CA THR A 95 -22.34 1.94 -25.20
C THR A 95 -23.35 0.82 -25.03
N ASN A 96 -23.35 -0.16 -25.90
CA ASN A 96 -24.23 -1.33 -25.80
C ASN A 96 -23.72 -2.41 -24.84
N LEU A 97 -22.80 -2.04 -23.91
CA LEU A 97 -22.31 -2.96 -22.90
C LEU A 97 -23.25 -3.02 -21.69
N SER A 98 -23.32 -4.20 -21.06
CA SER A 98 -24.13 -4.38 -19.85
C SER A 98 -23.59 -3.50 -18.70
N PRO A 99 -24.45 -2.71 -18.03
CA PRO A 99 -24.06 -1.91 -16.87
C PRO A 99 -24.04 -2.75 -15.56
N ASP A 100 -23.48 -3.95 -15.60
CA ASP A 100 -23.46 -4.94 -14.52
C ASP A 100 -22.36 -4.70 -13.43
N GLY A 101 -21.48 -3.74 -13.66
CA GLY A 101 -20.37 -3.43 -12.76
C GLY A 101 -19.09 -4.23 -13.05
N PHE A 102 -19.07 -5.13 -14.05
CA PHE A 102 -17.94 -6.03 -14.31
C PHE A 102 -17.47 -6.06 -15.76
N THR A 103 -18.19 -5.42 -16.69
CA THR A 103 -17.78 -5.30 -18.09
C THR A 103 -16.51 -4.44 -18.26
N LEU A 104 -15.98 -4.39 -19.48
CA LEU A 104 -14.67 -3.83 -19.83
C LEU A 104 -14.35 -2.47 -19.17
N TYR A 105 -15.29 -1.52 -19.21
CA TYR A 105 -15.04 -0.18 -18.65
C TYR A 105 -14.86 -0.22 -17.14
N TYR A 106 -15.61 -1.04 -16.42
CA TYR A 106 -15.47 -1.18 -14.97
C TYR A 106 -14.15 -1.86 -14.60
N GLN A 107 -13.76 -2.91 -15.37
CA GLN A 107 -12.48 -3.58 -15.18
C GLN A 107 -11.33 -2.59 -15.23
N HIS A 108 -11.25 -1.83 -16.33
CA HIS A 108 -10.17 -0.87 -16.50
C HIS A 108 -10.30 0.36 -15.59
N ALA A 109 -11.50 0.78 -15.20
CA ALA A 109 -11.68 1.85 -14.23
C ALA A 109 -11.10 1.49 -12.85
N ALA A 110 -11.28 0.25 -12.40
CA ALA A 110 -10.68 -0.23 -11.15
C ALA A 110 -9.15 -0.27 -11.22
N GLY A 111 -8.58 -0.81 -12.31
CA GLY A 111 -7.13 -0.86 -12.50
C GLY A 111 -6.50 0.52 -12.67
N LEU A 112 -7.09 1.39 -13.50
CA LEU A 112 -6.60 2.76 -13.70
C LEU A 112 -6.75 3.63 -12.44
N SER A 113 -7.72 3.32 -11.57
CA SER A 113 -7.81 3.95 -10.25
C SER A 113 -6.56 3.69 -9.41
N GLY A 114 -6.11 2.45 -9.31
CA GLY A 114 -4.88 2.13 -8.56
C GLY A 114 -3.65 2.79 -9.17
N LEU A 115 -3.52 2.76 -10.50
CA LEU A 115 -2.47 3.48 -11.22
C LEU A 115 -2.48 4.99 -10.89
N PHE A 116 -3.66 5.62 -10.90
CA PHE A 116 -3.83 7.03 -10.55
C PHE A 116 -3.34 7.30 -9.12
N TRP A 117 -3.72 6.46 -8.15
CA TRP A 117 -3.32 6.66 -6.76
C TRP A 117 -1.82 6.45 -6.53
N VAL A 118 -1.17 5.52 -7.25
CA VAL A 118 0.31 5.43 -7.21
C VAL A 118 0.97 6.70 -7.75
N ILE A 119 0.49 7.23 -8.88
CA ILE A 119 1.03 8.48 -9.46
C ILE A 119 0.81 9.64 -8.48
N ALA A 120 -0.38 9.77 -7.90
CA ALA A 120 -0.68 10.78 -6.88
C ALA A 120 0.24 10.63 -5.65
N GLY A 121 0.50 9.41 -5.21
CA GLY A 121 1.43 9.09 -4.14
C GLY A 121 2.86 9.54 -4.45
N LEU A 122 3.35 9.25 -5.66
CA LEU A 122 4.67 9.71 -6.11
C LEU A 122 4.75 11.25 -6.18
N MET A 123 3.68 11.93 -6.60
CA MET A 123 3.64 13.40 -6.61
C MET A 123 3.68 13.99 -5.20
N VAL A 124 2.90 13.43 -4.27
CA VAL A 124 2.92 13.85 -2.86
C VAL A 124 4.29 13.60 -2.24
N LEU A 125 4.86 12.41 -2.48
CA LEU A 125 6.19 12.03 -1.99
C LEU A 125 7.29 12.92 -2.60
N SER A 126 7.21 13.25 -3.89
CA SER A 126 8.10 14.21 -4.52
C SER A 126 8.08 15.57 -3.80
N ARG A 127 6.87 16.08 -3.51
CA ARG A 127 6.70 17.35 -2.80
C ARG A 127 7.25 17.30 -1.36
N LEU A 128 7.07 16.17 -0.67
CA LEU A 128 7.64 15.95 0.65
C LEU A 128 9.17 15.96 0.59
N LEU A 129 9.75 15.16 -0.29
CA LEU A 129 11.21 15.01 -0.39
C LEU A 129 11.91 16.30 -0.83
N ARG A 130 11.31 17.10 -1.71
CA ARG A 130 11.86 18.39 -2.17
C ARG A 130 12.03 19.44 -1.06
N ARG A 131 11.36 19.27 0.08
CA ARG A 131 11.60 20.14 1.24
C ARG A 131 12.93 19.87 1.93
N HIS A 132 13.52 18.70 1.66
CA HIS A 132 14.71 18.21 2.35
C HIS A 132 15.88 17.92 1.41
N PHE A 133 15.62 17.60 0.14
CA PHE A 133 16.61 17.09 -0.81
C PHE A 133 16.51 17.82 -2.14
N ALA A 134 17.65 17.93 -2.85
CA ALA A 134 17.72 18.54 -4.18
C ALA A 134 16.96 17.69 -5.22
N ASP A 135 16.42 18.33 -6.25
CA ASP A 135 15.63 17.73 -7.32
C ASP A 135 16.25 16.47 -7.96
N PRO A 136 17.56 16.43 -8.29
CA PRO A 136 18.16 15.24 -8.87
C PRO A 136 18.14 14.03 -7.90
N ILE A 137 18.29 14.27 -6.60
CA ILE A 137 18.20 13.25 -5.56
C ILE A 137 16.76 12.72 -5.47
N VAL A 138 15.78 13.64 -5.46
CA VAL A 138 14.35 13.28 -5.44
C VAL A 138 14.00 12.43 -6.66
N ALA A 139 14.40 12.85 -7.86
CA ALA A 139 14.12 12.12 -9.09
C ALA A 139 14.74 10.71 -9.08
N ALA A 140 16.02 10.59 -8.68
CA ALA A 140 16.69 9.30 -8.55
C ALA A 140 16.00 8.40 -7.52
N THR A 141 15.58 8.96 -6.39
CA THR A 141 14.86 8.23 -5.33
C THR A 141 13.53 7.71 -5.81
N LEU A 142 12.71 8.55 -6.44
CA LEU A 142 11.39 8.12 -6.95
C LEU A 142 11.54 7.05 -8.04
N GLY A 143 12.54 7.19 -8.92
CA GLY A 143 12.88 6.16 -9.91
C GLY A 143 13.30 4.83 -9.26
N ALA A 144 14.16 4.88 -8.25
CA ALA A 144 14.62 3.70 -7.53
C ALA A 144 13.47 3.00 -6.77
N ILE A 145 12.60 3.75 -6.11
CA ILE A 145 11.43 3.20 -5.40
C ILE A 145 10.42 2.61 -6.39
N LEU A 146 10.11 3.31 -7.47
CA LEU A 146 9.13 2.82 -8.45
C LEU A 146 9.62 1.57 -9.18
N LEU A 147 10.88 1.56 -9.66
CA LEU A 147 11.38 0.53 -10.57
C LEU A 147 12.25 -0.53 -9.89
N GLY A 148 12.84 -0.22 -8.74
CA GLY A 148 13.68 -1.13 -7.96
C GLY A 148 12.95 -1.89 -6.87
N THR A 149 11.62 -1.72 -6.77
CA THR A 149 10.75 -2.44 -5.84
C THR A 149 9.52 -3.00 -6.56
N ASN A 150 8.66 -3.67 -5.84
CA ASN A 150 7.40 -4.18 -6.38
C ASN A 150 6.31 -3.09 -6.56
N LEU A 151 6.61 -1.80 -6.34
CA LEU A 151 5.63 -0.73 -6.55
C LEU A 151 5.12 -0.67 -7.99
N PHE A 152 6.00 -0.87 -8.98
CA PHE A 152 5.61 -0.86 -10.40
C PHE A 152 4.63 -1.99 -10.73
N HIS A 153 4.79 -3.17 -10.11
CA HIS A 153 3.86 -4.28 -10.23
C HIS A 153 2.45 -3.90 -9.71
N TYR A 154 2.39 -3.29 -8.52
CA TYR A 154 1.13 -2.83 -7.92
C TYR A 154 0.56 -1.55 -8.55
N ALA A 155 1.33 -0.86 -9.36
CA ALA A 155 0.83 0.23 -10.21
C ALA A 155 0.21 -0.27 -11.52
N THR A 156 0.57 -1.48 -11.98
CA THR A 156 0.26 -1.93 -13.34
C THR A 156 -0.47 -3.28 -13.39
N PHE A 157 0.10 -4.34 -12.82
CA PHE A 157 -0.41 -5.71 -12.91
C PHE A 157 -1.51 -5.99 -11.88
N ASP A 158 -1.27 -5.71 -10.60
CA ASP A 158 -2.23 -5.87 -9.49
C ASP A 158 -2.75 -4.52 -8.97
N SER A 159 -3.04 -3.60 -9.88
CA SER A 159 -3.36 -2.21 -9.58
C SER A 159 -4.72 -2.00 -8.87
N SER A 160 -5.62 -2.97 -8.89
CA SER A 160 -6.88 -2.92 -8.14
C SER A 160 -6.73 -3.29 -6.65
N TYR A 161 -5.54 -3.77 -6.22
CA TYR A 161 -5.29 -4.16 -4.83
C TYR A 161 -5.08 -2.96 -3.92
N SER A 162 -5.24 -3.15 -2.61
CA SER A 162 -5.13 -2.11 -1.59
C SER A 162 -3.79 -1.37 -1.54
N HIS A 163 -2.71 -2.01 -1.99
CA HIS A 163 -1.35 -1.50 -1.86
C HIS A 163 -1.09 -0.20 -2.62
N ALA A 164 -1.68 -0.04 -3.81
CA ALA A 164 -1.62 1.20 -4.59
C ALA A 164 -2.20 2.40 -3.82
N TYR A 165 -3.32 2.16 -3.14
CA TYR A 165 -4.03 3.18 -2.34
C TYR A 165 -3.30 3.47 -1.04
N SER A 166 -2.82 2.46 -0.34
CA SER A 166 -2.05 2.61 0.90
C SER A 166 -0.75 3.38 0.68
N PHE A 167 -0.04 3.14 -0.43
CA PHE A 167 1.16 3.91 -0.80
C PHE A 167 0.88 5.42 -0.86
N PHE A 168 -0.21 5.81 -1.54
CA PHE A 168 -0.64 7.22 -1.58
C PHE A 168 -0.96 7.75 -0.18
N LEU A 169 -1.76 7.00 0.58
CA LEU A 169 -2.23 7.43 1.89
C LEU A 169 -1.07 7.61 2.88
N PHE A 170 -0.06 6.73 2.83
CA PHE A 170 1.13 6.85 3.67
C PHE A 170 1.98 8.08 3.27
N ALA A 171 2.18 8.30 1.97
CA ALA A 171 2.85 9.50 1.50
C ALA A 171 2.10 10.78 1.91
N ALA A 172 0.76 10.80 1.80
CA ALA A 172 -0.08 11.92 2.20
C ALA A 172 -0.05 12.15 3.72
N PHE A 173 -0.06 11.09 4.51
CA PHE A 173 0.00 11.19 5.97
C PHE A 173 1.34 11.76 6.45
N LEU A 174 2.46 11.36 5.84
CA LEU A 174 3.78 11.94 6.13
C LEU A 174 3.82 13.43 5.78
N ASP A 175 3.36 13.82 4.59
CA ASP A 175 3.32 15.20 4.14
C ASP A 175 2.44 16.09 5.04
N LEU A 176 1.27 15.59 5.41
CA LEU A 176 0.35 16.30 6.30
C LEU A 176 0.85 16.38 7.74
N THR A 177 1.52 15.33 8.23
CA THR A 177 2.15 15.31 9.55
C THR A 177 3.18 16.43 9.65
N GLU A 178 4.12 16.50 8.73
CA GLU A 178 5.14 17.56 8.73
C GLU A 178 4.52 18.97 8.66
N ARG A 179 3.54 19.16 7.77
CA ARG A 179 2.82 20.45 7.65
C ARG A 179 2.09 20.84 8.91
N TRP A 180 1.50 19.86 9.61
CA TRP A 180 0.80 20.14 10.86
C TRP A 180 1.77 20.63 11.93
N TYR A 181 2.94 19.99 12.05
CA TYR A 181 3.97 20.43 13.00
C TYR A 181 4.64 21.75 12.61
N GLY A 182 4.67 22.09 11.32
CA GLY A 182 5.15 23.39 10.83
C GLY A 182 4.17 24.56 11.09
N GLY A 183 2.89 24.27 11.39
CA GLY A 183 1.85 25.24 11.71
C GLY A 183 0.49 24.59 11.79
N PRO A 184 0.04 24.21 13.02
CA PRO A 184 -1.22 23.51 13.24
C PRO A 184 -2.42 24.36 12.78
N ARG A 185 -3.28 23.79 11.91
CA ARG A 185 -4.46 24.46 11.34
C ARG A 185 -5.62 23.47 11.23
N VAL A 186 -6.86 23.97 11.31
CA VAL A 186 -8.08 23.17 11.16
C VAL A 186 -8.08 22.39 9.85
N ARG A 187 -7.75 23.02 8.72
CA ARG A 187 -7.69 22.35 7.41
C ARG A 187 -6.75 21.16 7.41
N THR A 188 -5.54 21.30 7.96
CA THR A 188 -4.57 20.22 8.02
C THR A 188 -5.03 19.10 8.94
N SER A 189 -5.68 19.44 10.07
CA SER A 189 -6.25 18.46 11.01
C SER A 189 -7.40 17.67 10.38
N VAL A 190 -8.29 18.31 9.64
CA VAL A 190 -9.36 17.64 8.88
C VAL A 190 -8.78 16.69 7.85
N LEU A 191 -7.78 17.13 7.05
CA LEU A 191 -7.13 16.29 6.06
C LEU A 191 -6.39 15.09 6.70
N LEU A 192 -5.69 15.32 7.83
CA LEU A 192 -5.09 14.23 8.61
C LEU A 192 -6.13 13.22 9.08
N GLY A 193 -7.28 13.69 9.57
CA GLY A 193 -8.38 12.82 10.00
C GLY A 193 -8.94 11.98 8.83
N ILE A 194 -9.17 12.60 7.67
CA ILE A 194 -9.62 11.87 6.46
C ILE A 194 -8.59 10.81 6.06
N VAL A 195 -7.32 11.17 5.96
CA VAL A 195 -6.26 10.23 5.55
C VAL A 195 -6.08 9.13 6.58
N ALA A 196 -6.11 9.44 7.89
CA ALA A 196 -6.02 8.45 8.97
C ALA A 196 -7.20 7.46 8.93
N GLY A 197 -8.41 7.95 8.73
CA GLY A 197 -9.60 7.11 8.58
C GLY A 197 -9.50 6.20 7.34
N LEU A 198 -9.05 6.73 6.20
CA LEU A 198 -8.85 5.95 4.98
C LEU A 198 -7.73 4.91 5.15
N ILE A 199 -6.63 5.20 5.86
CA ILE A 199 -5.58 4.23 6.19
C ILE A 199 -6.19 3.01 6.88
N ALA A 200 -7.02 3.23 7.90
CA ALA A 200 -7.70 2.15 8.61
C ALA A 200 -8.71 1.40 7.73
N LEU A 201 -9.43 2.14 6.85
CA LEU A 201 -10.42 1.55 5.94
C LEU A 201 -9.82 0.80 4.75
N VAL A 202 -8.64 1.15 4.28
CA VAL A 202 -8.00 0.43 3.16
C VAL A 202 -7.41 -0.89 3.66
N ARG A 203 -6.75 -0.87 4.82
CA ARG A 203 -6.24 -2.08 5.48
C ARG A 203 -6.19 -1.87 6.99
N HIS A 204 -6.92 -2.67 7.75
CA HIS A 204 -6.98 -2.51 9.21
C HIS A 204 -5.60 -2.55 9.91
N PRO A 205 -4.65 -3.45 9.56
CA PRO A 205 -3.33 -3.45 10.18
C PRO A 205 -2.55 -2.15 9.98
N ASN A 206 -2.84 -1.40 8.90
CA ASN A 206 -2.16 -0.14 8.60
C ASN A 206 -2.41 0.97 9.64
N VAL A 207 -3.36 0.80 10.56
CA VAL A 207 -3.60 1.73 11.67
C VAL A 207 -2.33 1.98 12.50
N VAL A 208 -1.42 1.01 12.56
CA VAL A 208 -0.13 1.14 13.25
C VAL A 208 0.72 2.27 12.69
N PHE A 209 0.54 2.61 11.39
CA PHE A 209 1.25 3.73 10.77
C PHE A 209 0.91 5.09 11.39
N LEU A 210 -0.25 5.23 12.01
CA LEU A 210 -0.67 6.48 12.64
C LEU A 210 0.25 6.90 13.80
N ILE A 211 1.07 5.97 14.34
CA ILE A 211 2.09 6.25 15.36
C ILE A 211 3.13 7.28 14.87
N VAL A 212 3.28 7.43 13.55
CA VAL A 212 4.18 8.42 12.96
C VAL A 212 3.83 9.84 13.40
N PHE A 213 2.54 10.16 13.51
CA PHE A 213 2.11 11.49 13.89
C PHE A 213 2.56 11.90 15.31
N PRO A 214 2.24 11.17 16.39
CA PRO A 214 2.65 11.56 17.74
C PRO A 214 4.18 11.48 17.96
N LEU A 215 4.89 10.65 17.20
CA LEU A 215 6.34 10.47 17.34
C LEU A 215 7.18 11.34 16.39
N TYR A 216 6.57 12.11 15.50
CA TYR A 216 7.30 12.97 14.56
C TYR A 216 8.21 13.96 15.30
N GLY A 217 9.51 13.93 14.98
CA GLY A 217 10.52 14.80 15.61
C GLY A 217 10.87 14.46 17.07
N VAL A 218 10.41 13.33 17.61
CA VAL A 218 10.81 12.83 18.93
C VAL A 218 12.13 12.07 18.79
N GLU A 219 13.24 12.80 18.80
CA GLU A 219 14.58 12.23 18.59
C GLU A 219 15.17 11.60 19.85
N ARG A 220 14.63 11.91 21.01
CA ARG A 220 15.09 11.46 22.34
C ARG A 220 13.87 11.32 23.27
N ALA A 221 13.97 10.41 24.23
CA ALA A 221 12.88 10.09 25.15
C ALA A 221 12.45 11.29 26.03
N ASP A 222 13.37 12.20 26.37
CA ASP A 222 13.07 13.42 27.12
C ASP A 222 12.15 14.38 26.35
N LEU A 223 12.13 14.31 24.99
CA LEU A 223 11.23 15.10 24.16
C LEU A 223 9.79 14.59 24.15
N LEU A 224 9.50 13.39 24.66
CA LEU A 224 8.14 12.87 24.74
C LEU A 224 7.20 13.77 25.57
N ARG A 225 7.69 14.30 26.69
CA ARG A 225 6.88 15.19 27.54
C ARG A 225 6.49 16.47 26.80
N SER A 226 7.45 17.10 26.13
CA SER A 226 7.18 18.30 25.33
C SER A 226 6.26 18.00 24.14
N ARG A 227 6.37 16.79 23.55
CA ARG A 227 5.45 16.34 22.49
C ARG A 227 4.02 16.20 23.01
N VAL A 228 3.83 15.55 24.16
CA VAL A 228 2.51 15.42 24.78
C VAL A 228 1.92 16.81 25.14
N ALA A 229 2.75 17.71 25.71
CA ALA A 229 2.33 19.08 26.01
C ALA A 229 1.88 19.82 24.73
N LEU A 230 2.66 19.76 23.65
CA LEU A 230 2.28 20.38 22.36
C LEU A 230 0.96 19.84 21.80
N LEU A 231 0.75 18.52 21.84
CA LEU A 231 -0.52 17.92 21.40
C LEU A 231 -1.68 18.35 22.30
N TRP A 232 -1.44 18.51 23.61
CA TRP A 232 -2.45 18.98 24.56
C TRP A 232 -2.80 20.45 24.33
N ASP A 233 -1.83 21.30 24.06
CA ASP A 233 -2.06 22.72 23.74
C ASP A 233 -2.92 22.86 22.46
N HIS A 234 -2.73 21.93 21.51
CA HIS A 234 -3.50 21.87 20.27
C HIS A 234 -4.62 20.83 20.31
N ARG A 235 -5.09 20.41 21.50
CA ARG A 235 -6.09 19.32 21.68
C ARG A 235 -7.35 19.48 20.81
N ARG A 236 -7.84 20.73 20.61
CA ARG A 236 -9.00 20.98 19.75
C ARG A 236 -8.75 20.50 18.30
N LEU A 237 -7.57 20.76 17.76
CA LEU A 237 -7.19 20.34 16.42
C LEU A 237 -6.98 18.82 16.32
N VAL A 238 -6.41 18.22 17.37
CA VAL A 238 -6.27 16.77 17.49
C VAL A 238 -7.66 16.12 17.59
N THR A 239 -8.57 16.66 18.40
CA THR A 239 -9.96 16.15 18.51
C THR A 239 -10.69 16.24 17.17
N ILE A 240 -10.51 17.32 16.41
CA ILE A 240 -11.08 17.45 15.05
C ILE A 240 -10.55 16.31 14.15
N ALA A 241 -9.25 16.06 14.15
CA ALA A 241 -8.67 14.98 13.34
C ALA A 241 -9.23 13.61 13.73
N LEU A 242 -9.32 13.32 15.03
CA LEU A 242 -9.88 12.07 15.55
C LEU A 242 -11.37 11.91 15.22
N ALA A 243 -12.18 12.98 15.38
CA ALA A 243 -13.59 12.95 15.06
C ALA A 243 -13.84 12.71 13.57
N VAL A 244 -13.05 13.36 12.69
CA VAL A 244 -13.11 13.14 11.25
C VAL A 244 -12.69 11.72 10.89
N ALA A 245 -11.62 11.18 11.49
CA ALA A 245 -11.22 9.80 11.26
C ALA A 245 -12.31 8.81 11.69
N ALA A 246 -12.91 9.01 12.84
CA ALA A 246 -14.04 8.20 13.34
C ALA A 246 -15.24 8.27 12.39
N PHE A 247 -15.58 9.45 11.88
CA PHE A 247 -16.64 9.62 10.88
C PHE A 247 -16.36 8.85 9.58
N VAL A 248 -15.11 8.89 9.09
CA VAL A 248 -14.69 8.14 7.90
C VAL A 248 -14.80 6.63 8.11
N ILE A 249 -14.49 6.13 9.32
CA ILE A 249 -14.52 4.70 9.65
C ILE A 249 -15.95 4.21 9.93
N ALA A 250 -16.86 5.08 10.36
CA ALA A 250 -18.21 4.73 10.83
C ALA A 250 -19.01 3.83 9.85
N PRO A 251 -19.00 4.04 8.51
CA PRO A 251 -19.71 3.16 7.58
C PRO A 251 -19.25 1.70 7.63
N GLN A 252 -17.95 1.46 7.81
CA GLN A 252 -17.43 0.09 7.95
C GLN A 252 -17.91 -0.56 9.26
N LEU A 253 -17.90 0.18 10.35
CA LEU A 253 -18.39 -0.31 11.64
C LEU A 253 -19.89 -0.62 11.59
N ALA A 254 -20.67 0.22 10.91
CA ALA A 254 -22.09 -0.01 10.67
C ALA A 254 -22.32 -1.28 9.83
N PHE A 255 -21.55 -1.48 8.74
CA PHE A 255 -21.62 -2.70 7.92
C PHE A 255 -21.31 -3.95 8.78
N TYR A 256 -20.22 -3.93 9.55
CA TYR A 256 -19.88 -5.05 10.42
C TYR A 256 -20.95 -5.33 11.46
N TYR A 257 -21.49 -4.29 12.11
CA TYR A 257 -22.56 -4.44 13.08
C TYR A 257 -23.82 -5.06 12.46
N GLN A 258 -24.24 -4.58 11.28
CA GLN A 258 -25.37 -5.14 10.55
C GLN A 258 -25.14 -6.62 10.17
N ALA A 259 -23.94 -6.96 9.73
CA ALA A 259 -23.63 -8.30 9.24
C ALA A 259 -23.41 -9.32 10.38
N THR A 260 -22.81 -8.90 11.51
CA THR A 260 -22.33 -9.83 12.54
C THR A 260 -22.92 -9.60 13.93
N GLY A 261 -23.55 -8.45 14.18
CA GLY A 261 -23.94 -7.98 15.52
C GLY A 261 -22.77 -7.45 16.35
N ARG A 262 -21.56 -7.32 15.75
CA ARG A 262 -20.35 -6.83 16.41
C ARG A 262 -19.75 -5.67 15.64
N ILE A 263 -19.22 -4.67 16.35
CA ILE A 263 -18.55 -3.50 15.74
C ILE A 263 -17.15 -3.86 15.25
N LEU A 264 -16.40 -4.66 16.02
CA LEU A 264 -15.10 -5.17 15.66
C LEU A 264 -15.20 -6.63 15.25
N VAL A 265 -14.70 -6.97 14.08
CA VAL A 265 -14.84 -8.29 13.49
C VAL A 265 -13.46 -8.78 13.04
N SER A 266 -13.07 -9.98 13.51
CA SER A 266 -12.00 -10.75 12.88
C SER A 266 -12.60 -11.46 11.67
N SER A 267 -12.44 -10.87 10.50
CA SER A 267 -13.10 -11.35 9.28
C SER A 267 -12.40 -12.58 8.64
N TYR A 268 -11.26 -12.99 9.18
CA TYR A 268 -10.50 -14.16 8.72
C TYR A 268 -10.80 -15.46 9.53
N GLY A 269 -11.83 -15.44 10.39
CA GLY A 269 -12.20 -16.62 11.21
C GLY A 269 -11.10 -16.98 12.21
N ASP A 270 -10.70 -18.27 12.21
CA ASP A 270 -9.65 -18.78 13.07
C ASP A 270 -8.22 -18.50 12.58
N LEU A 271 -8.09 -17.95 11.37
CA LEU A 271 -6.81 -17.51 10.83
C LEU A 271 -6.38 -16.19 11.51
N GLY A 272 -5.16 -16.16 12.05
CA GLY A 272 -4.76 -15.04 12.88
C GLY A 272 -3.25 -14.85 12.98
N PHE A 273 -2.85 -14.19 14.04
CA PHE A 273 -1.46 -13.84 14.31
C PHE A 273 -0.83 -14.82 15.31
N ASN A 274 0.39 -15.26 15.02
CA ASN A 274 1.24 -15.98 15.96
C ASN A 274 2.37 -15.07 16.44
N PHE A 275 2.10 -14.31 17.48
CA PHE A 275 3.06 -13.36 18.06
C PHE A 275 4.20 -14.04 18.84
N THR A 276 4.12 -15.32 19.14
CA THR A 276 5.18 -16.04 19.89
C THR A 276 6.30 -16.55 19.00
N THR A 277 6.02 -16.83 17.72
CA THR A 277 7.00 -17.38 16.77
C THR A 277 6.96 -16.63 15.42
N PRO A 278 7.24 -15.32 15.40
CA PRO A 278 7.19 -14.52 14.18
C PRO A 278 8.27 -14.95 13.17
N ARG A 279 7.93 -14.98 11.88
CA ARG A 279 8.84 -15.37 10.77
C ARG A 279 9.69 -14.20 10.27
N ILE A 280 10.34 -13.43 11.17
CA ILE A 280 11.05 -12.19 10.84
C ILE A 280 12.12 -12.39 9.76
N LEU A 281 12.99 -13.40 9.90
CA LEU A 281 14.03 -13.66 8.89
C LEU A 281 13.42 -14.09 7.55
N GLY A 282 12.31 -14.84 7.57
CA GLY A 282 11.57 -15.21 6.37
C GLY A 282 11.04 -13.98 5.62
N VAL A 283 10.38 -13.07 6.35
CA VAL A 283 9.81 -11.82 5.81
C VAL A 283 10.89 -10.91 5.24
N LEU A 284 12.08 -10.87 5.85
CA LEU A 284 13.15 -9.94 5.43
C LEU A 284 14.05 -10.53 4.33
N PHE A 285 14.38 -11.83 4.37
CA PHE A 285 15.49 -12.36 3.57
C PHE A 285 15.18 -13.64 2.77
N SER A 286 13.99 -14.26 2.93
CA SER A 286 13.73 -15.52 2.23
C SER A 286 13.62 -15.36 0.71
N VAL A 287 13.95 -16.43 -0.01
CA VAL A 287 13.70 -16.53 -1.45
C VAL A 287 12.20 -16.55 -1.78
N GLN A 288 11.35 -16.97 -0.83
CA GLN A 288 9.90 -17.00 -1.04
C GLN A 288 9.37 -15.59 -1.30
N LYS A 289 9.49 -14.70 -0.30
CA LYS A 289 8.94 -13.33 -0.37
C LYS A 289 9.79 -12.30 0.40
N GLY A 290 11.07 -12.59 0.69
CA GLY A 290 11.91 -11.70 1.51
C GLY A 290 12.01 -10.29 0.96
N LEU A 291 11.77 -9.28 1.81
CA LEU A 291 11.78 -7.87 1.44
C LEU A 291 13.09 -7.46 0.74
N PHE A 292 14.23 -7.73 1.38
CA PHE A 292 15.54 -7.35 0.85
C PHE A 292 16.05 -8.30 -0.23
N PHE A 293 15.51 -9.52 -0.31
CA PHE A 293 15.82 -10.44 -1.40
C PHE A 293 15.21 -9.95 -2.73
N TRP A 294 13.93 -9.57 -2.73
CA TRP A 294 13.20 -9.15 -3.92
C TRP A 294 13.31 -7.64 -4.21
N SER A 295 13.64 -6.83 -3.20
CA SER A 295 13.82 -5.38 -3.34
C SER A 295 15.12 -4.93 -2.66
N PRO A 296 16.31 -5.40 -3.13
CA PRO A 296 17.59 -5.10 -2.46
C PRO A 296 17.93 -3.61 -2.46
N ILE A 297 17.32 -2.82 -3.34
CA ILE A 297 17.44 -1.35 -3.35
C ILE A 297 17.08 -0.73 -1.99
N LEU A 298 16.19 -1.36 -1.22
CA LEU A 298 15.74 -0.87 0.09
C LEU A 298 16.86 -0.91 1.16
N LEU A 299 17.95 -1.65 0.94
CA LEU A 299 19.15 -1.57 1.79
C LEU A 299 19.76 -0.17 1.78
N THR A 300 19.63 0.57 0.68
CA THR A 300 20.06 1.98 0.62
C THR A 300 19.28 2.83 1.60
N SER A 301 18.00 2.54 1.82
CA SER A 301 17.18 3.23 2.82
C SER A 301 17.65 2.95 4.24
N CYS A 302 17.97 1.70 4.56
CA CYS A 302 18.50 1.36 5.88
C CYS A 302 19.79 2.14 6.18
N ALA A 303 20.71 2.20 5.22
CA ALA A 303 21.94 2.99 5.34
C ALA A 303 21.67 4.49 5.48
N GLY A 304 20.71 5.03 4.71
CA GLY A 304 20.32 6.44 4.77
C GLY A 304 19.65 6.83 6.08
N LEU A 305 18.72 6.00 6.60
CA LEU A 305 18.10 6.21 7.91
C LEU A 305 19.14 6.17 9.03
N ALA A 306 20.10 5.22 8.98
CA ALA A 306 21.20 5.15 9.94
C ALA A 306 22.12 6.38 9.88
N TRP A 307 22.32 6.94 8.69
CA TRP A 307 23.07 8.22 8.56
C TRP A 307 22.26 9.39 9.11
N LEU A 308 20.96 9.50 8.80
CA LEU A 308 20.09 10.56 9.33
C LEU A 308 20.05 10.59 10.84
N LEU A 309 20.05 9.44 11.52
CA LEU A 309 20.10 9.37 13.00
C LEU A 309 21.29 10.13 13.61
N ARG A 310 22.43 10.18 12.90
CA ARG A 310 23.67 10.81 13.34
C ARG A 310 23.89 12.20 12.76
N SER A 311 23.03 12.63 11.82
CA SER A 311 23.14 13.91 11.12
C SER A 311 22.25 14.98 11.75
N ARG A 312 22.50 16.25 11.39
CA ARG A 312 21.61 17.37 11.71
C ARG A 312 20.68 17.72 10.54
N HIS A 313 20.40 16.75 9.67
CA HIS A 313 19.58 16.94 8.49
C HIS A 313 18.11 17.15 8.86
N SER A 314 17.40 18.02 8.12
CA SER A 314 15.98 18.35 8.40
C SER A 314 15.04 17.13 8.31
N ALA A 315 15.32 16.15 7.44
CA ALA A 315 14.56 14.92 7.35
C ALA A 315 14.73 13.97 8.57
N ARG A 316 15.65 14.26 9.49
CA ARG A 316 15.88 13.45 10.69
C ARG A 316 14.60 13.30 11.55
N ALA A 317 13.72 14.30 11.53
CA ALA A 317 12.47 14.27 12.26
C ALA A 317 11.58 13.05 11.95
N PHE A 318 11.71 12.48 10.75
CA PHE A 318 10.98 11.27 10.34
C PHE A 318 11.60 9.97 10.85
N VAL A 319 12.89 9.98 11.28
CA VAL A 319 13.61 8.72 11.54
C VAL A 319 13.09 7.97 12.78
N PRO A 320 12.89 8.60 13.94
CA PRO A 320 12.38 7.87 15.11
C PRO A 320 11.02 7.19 14.86
N PRO A 321 9.99 7.90 14.36
CA PRO A 321 8.71 7.26 14.06
C PRO A 321 8.82 6.20 12.96
N ALA A 322 9.68 6.42 11.95
CA ALA A 322 9.91 5.45 10.89
C ALA A 322 10.47 4.12 11.44
N LEU A 323 11.47 4.18 12.31
CA LEU A 323 12.08 2.99 12.91
C LEU A 323 11.08 2.24 13.80
N VAL A 324 10.35 2.96 14.66
CA VAL A 324 9.32 2.34 15.51
C VAL A 324 8.27 1.66 14.65
N PHE A 325 7.77 2.35 13.63
CA PHE A 325 6.77 1.79 12.73
C PHE A 325 7.30 0.57 11.96
N LEU A 326 8.49 0.66 11.33
CA LEU A 326 9.06 -0.45 10.55
C LEU A 326 9.28 -1.70 11.40
N VAL A 327 9.69 -1.55 12.66
CA VAL A 327 9.85 -2.67 13.59
C VAL A 327 8.50 -3.30 13.90
N LEU A 328 7.49 -2.48 14.25
CA LEU A 328 6.14 -2.96 14.57
C LEU A 328 5.48 -3.62 13.36
N ASP A 329 5.55 -2.99 12.20
CA ASP A 329 4.95 -3.50 10.96
C ASP A 329 5.60 -4.81 10.53
N THR A 330 6.94 -4.90 10.55
CA THR A 330 7.67 -6.15 10.30
C THR A 330 7.26 -7.26 11.26
N TYR A 331 7.10 -6.95 12.54
CA TYR A 331 6.68 -7.92 13.55
C TYR A 331 5.24 -8.40 13.31
N ILE A 332 4.32 -7.49 12.98
CA ILE A 332 2.92 -7.83 12.67
C ILE A 332 2.85 -8.69 11.40
N ILE A 333 3.53 -8.30 10.32
CA ILE A 333 3.60 -9.07 9.08
C ILE A 333 4.18 -10.47 9.34
N ALA A 334 5.29 -10.55 10.09
CA ALA A 334 5.97 -11.81 10.40
C ALA A 334 5.17 -12.72 11.33
N SER A 335 4.23 -12.17 12.08
CA SER A 335 3.32 -12.90 12.97
C SER A 335 2.07 -13.39 12.28
N TRP A 336 1.75 -12.90 11.06
CA TRP A 336 0.58 -13.33 10.32
C TRP A 336 0.72 -14.78 9.86
N TRP A 337 -0.36 -15.57 9.92
CA TRP A 337 -0.33 -17.02 9.56
C TRP A 337 0.18 -17.24 8.14
N ASP A 338 -0.25 -16.41 7.18
CA ASP A 338 0.29 -16.35 5.82
C ASP A 338 1.23 -15.15 5.68
N TRP A 339 2.39 -15.21 6.35
CA TRP A 339 3.39 -14.15 6.34
C TRP A 339 3.92 -13.81 4.93
N GLN A 340 3.76 -14.71 3.98
CA GLN A 340 4.14 -14.54 2.57
C GLN A 340 3.11 -13.74 1.79
N PHE A 341 1.88 -13.62 2.29
CA PHE A 341 0.74 -13.00 1.60
C PHE A 341 0.39 -13.66 0.27
N GLY A 342 0.52 -14.99 0.16
CA GLY A 342 0.14 -15.78 -1.00
C GLY A 342 0.85 -15.39 -2.30
N GLY A 343 0.12 -15.41 -3.41
CA GLY A 343 0.64 -15.05 -4.72
C GLY A 343 0.93 -13.54 -4.83
N SER A 344 2.20 -13.19 -5.02
CA SER A 344 2.66 -11.80 -5.17
C SER A 344 4.05 -11.74 -5.78
N PHE A 345 4.39 -10.64 -6.46
CA PHE A 345 5.78 -10.33 -6.78
C PHE A 345 6.44 -9.64 -5.59
N GLY A 346 7.47 -10.26 -5.03
CA GLY A 346 8.12 -9.79 -3.81
C GLY A 346 7.18 -9.75 -2.60
N HIS A 347 7.55 -9.01 -1.55
CA HIS A 347 6.75 -8.93 -0.33
C HIS A 347 5.74 -7.78 -0.40
N ARG A 348 4.50 -8.08 -0.76
CA ARG A 348 3.44 -7.07 -0.96
C ARG A 348 3.07 -6.29 0.31
N GLY A 349 3.25 -6.89 1.49
CA GLY A 349 2.97 -6.22 2.76
C GLY A 349 3.76 -4.94 3.00
N PHE A 350 4.93 -4.78 2.34
CA PHE A 350 5.78 -3.59 2.49
C PHE A 350 5.61 -2.54 1.39
N VAL A 351 4.74 -2.73 0.41
CA VAL A 351 4.46 -1.69 -0.61
C VAL A 351 3.95 -0.41 0.04
N ASP A 352 3.11 -0.57 1.06
CA ASP A 352 2.51 0.53 1.81
C ASP A 352 3.60 1.39 2.51
N THR A 353 4.72 0.77 2.92
CA THR A 353 5.80 1.41 3.70
C THR A 353 6.85 2.13 2.83
N LEU A 354 6.78 1.98 1.51
CA LEU A 354 7.76 2.55 0.58
C LEU A 354 7.97 4.07 0.71
N PRO A 355 6.97 4.90 1.10
CA PRO A 355 7.20 6.31 1.37
C PRO A 355 8.22 6.57 2.49
N ILE A 356 8.27 5.73 3.53
CA ILE A 356 9.31 5.80 4.57
C ILE A 356 10.67 5.40 3.99
N PHE A 357 10.72 4.30 3.25
CA PHE A 357 11.95 3.85 2.62
C PHE A 357 12.49 4.90 1.63
N ALA A 358 11.64 5.67 0.97
CA ALA A 358 12.07 6.75 0.08
C ALA A 358 12.86 7.84 0.83
N ILE A 359 12.49 8.19 2.06
CA ILE A 359 13.22 9.19 2.87
C ILE A 359 14.65 8.71 3.14
N GLY A 360 14.82 7.46 3.56
CA GLY A 360 16.14 6.88 3.77
C GLY A 360 16.96 6.77 2.48
N THR A 361 16.34 6.32 1.37
CA THR A 361 17.00 6.21 0.06
C THR A 361 17.47 7.59 -0.43
N ALA A 362 16.66 8.65 -0.26
CA ALA A 362 17.05 10.02 -0.61
C ALA A 362 18.28 10.47 0.20
N ALA A 363 18.27 10.20 1.50
CA ALA A 363 19.39 10.53 2.40
C ALA A 363 20.68 9.77 2.00
N PHE A 364 20.56 8.50 1.62
CA PHE A 364 21.69 7.72 1.11
C PHE A 364 22.23 8.32 -0.20
N PHE A 365 21.37 8.62 -1.17
CA PHE A 365 21.79 9.21 -2.44
C PHE A 365 22.42 10.59 -2.26
N GLU A 366 21.90 11.43 -1.38
CA GLU A 366 22.52 12.71 -1.05
C GLU A 366 23.93 12.50 -0.47
N ARG A 367 24.10 11.56 0.46
CA ARG A 367 25.40 11.28 1.08
C ARG A 367 26.44 10.81 0.06
N VAL A 368 26.01 9.91 -0.85
CA VAL A 368 26.82 9.35 -1.92
C VAL A 368 27.16 10.39 -2.99
N SER A 369 26.22 11.30 -3.31
CA SER A 369 26.41 12.30 -4.37
C SER A 369 27.57 13.26 -4.13
N ARG A 370 28.04 13.38 -2.88
CA ARG A 370 29.16 14.26 -2.47
C ARG A 370 30.52 13.81 -3.01
N GLN A 371 30.65 12.53 -3.40
CA GLN A 371 31.90 11.95 -3.94
C GLN A 371 31.69 11.42 -5.36
N PRO A 372 32.34 12.00 -6.39
CA PRO A 372 32.09 11.65 -7.79
C PRO A 372 32.30 10.17 -8.13
N VAL A 373 33.35 9.54 -7.61
CA VAL A 373 33.64 8.11 -7.85
C VAL A 373 32.57 7.23 -7.21
N THR A 374 32.29 7.45 -5.93
CA THR A 374 31.25 6.70 -5.20
C THR A 374 29.88 6.84 -5.87
N ARG A 375 29.54 8.06 -6.31
CA ARG A 375 28.30 8.30 -7.07
C ARG A 375 28.21 7.47 -8.34
N ARG A 376 29.28 7.36 -9.11
CA ARG A 376 29.30 6.55 -10.35
C ARG A 376 29.14 5.07 -10.04
N VAL A 377 29.91 4.55 -9.08
CA VAL A 377 29.86 3.13 -8.68
C VAL A 377 28.47 2.76 -8.16
N VAL A 378 27.93 3.55 -7.23
CA VAL A 378 26.59 3.32 -6.69
C VAL A 378 25.53 3.47 -7.78
N GLY A 379 25.67 4.43 -8.69
CA GLY A 379 24.77 4.59 -9.84
C GLY A 379 24.69 3.35 -10.70
N VAL A 380 25.84 2.72 -11.01
CA VAL A 380 25.88 1.45 -11.76
C VAL A 380 25.20 0.32 -10.97
N ILE A 381 25.50 0.19 -9.67
CA ILE A 381 24.88 -0.84 -8.82
C ILE A 381 23.37 -0.67 -8.77
N VAL A 382 22.87 0.54 -8.55
CA VAL A 382 21.44 0.86 -8.52
C VAL A 382 20.79 0.53 -9.86
N PHE A 383 21.42 0.86 -10.98
CA PHE A 383 20.93 0.52 -12.31
C PHE A 383 20.80 -1.00 -12.49
N LEU A 384 21.83 -1.77 -12.11
CA LEU A 384 21.82 -3.23 -12.22
C LEU A 384 20.73 -3.86 -11.32
N VAL A 385 20.56 -3.35 -10.11
CA VAL A 385 19.52 -3.81 -9.17
C VAL A 385 18.12 -3.52 -9.72
N ILE A 386 17.91 -2.34 -10.31
CA ILE A 386 16.63 -2.00 -10.97
C ILE A 386 16.39 -2.91 -12.17
N ALA A 387 17.40 -3.11 -13.02
CA ALA A 387 17.30 -3.97 -14.19
C ALA A 387 16.95 -5.42 -13.79
N LEU A 388 17.59 -5.95 -12.76
CA LEU A 388 17.30 -7.27 -12.21
C LEU A 388 15.84 -7.34 -11.67
N ASN A 389 15.41 -6.34 -10.90
CA ASN A 389 14.04 -6.31 -10.35
C ASN A 389 12.99 -6.30 -11.47
N LEU A 390 13.17 -5.47 -12.51
CA LEU A 390 12.26 -5.41 -13.66
C LEU A 390 12.28 -6.71 -14.46
N PHE A 391 13.45 -7.33 -14.64
CA PHE A 391 13.56 -8.62 -15.31
C PHE A 391 12.82 -9.73 -14.55
N GLN A 392 13.03 -9.84 -13.23
CA GLN A 392 12.33 -10.80 -12.39
C GLN A 392 10.81 -10.54 -12.34
N MET A 393 10.39 -9.28 -12.39
CA MET A 393 8.98 -8.90 -12.50
C MET A 393 8.37 -9.41 -13.82
N LEU A 394 9.09 -9.28 -14.94
CA LEU A 394 8.66 -9.85 -16.23
C LEU A 394 8.62 -11.38 -16.19
N GLN A 395 9.59 -12.05 -15.55
CA GLN A 395 9.55 -13.49 -15.32
C GLN A 395 8.29 -13.90 -14.53
N TYR A 396 7.94 -13.13 -13.50
CA TYR A 396 6.73 -13.37 -12.72
C TYR A 396 5.46 -13.19 -13.58
N TRP A 397 5.38 -12.14 -14.39
CA TRP A 397 4.26 -11.89 -15.30
C TRP A 397 4.12 -12.94 -16.41
N ASN A 398 5.21 -13.56 -16.80
CA ASN A 398 5.26 -14.65 -17.80
C ASN A 398 5.15 -16.04 -17.16
N HIS A 399 4.84 -16.15 -15.86
CA HIS A 399 4.74 -17.40 -15.11
C HIS A 399 6.02 -18.26 -15.08
N VAL A 400 7.19 -17.67 -15.38
CA VAL A 400 8.50 -18.30 -15.23
C VAL A 400 8.88 -18.43 -13.75
N LEU A 401 8.62 -17.37 -12.97
CA LEU A 401 8.72 -17.41 -11.52
C LEU A 401 7.39 -17.88 -10.93
N PRO A 402 7.40 -18.81 -9.92
CA PRO A 402 6.19 -19.24 -9.23
C PRO A 402 5.45 -18.09 -8.54
N PHE A 403 4.13 -18.16 -8.52
CA PHE A 403 3.29 -17.16 -7.81
C PHE A 403 3.50 -17.17 -6.30
N SER A 404 3.65 -18.36 -5.72
CA SER A 404 3.84 -18.58 -4.28
C SER A 404 4.87 -19.69 -4.05
N ASP A 405 5.31 -19.83 -2.82
CA ASP A 405 6.13 -20.93 -2.31
C ASP A 405 7.42 -21.20 -3.10
N THR A 406 8.01 -20.14 -3.67
CA THR A 406 9.25 -20.22 -4.43
C THR A 406 10.37 -20.82 -3.59
N THR A 407 10.89 -21.99 -3.99
CA THR A 407 12.05 -22.60 -3.35
C THR A 407 13.35 -22.07 -3.93
N TRP A 408 14.44 -22.24 -3.17
CA TRP A 408 15.78 -21.84 -3.64
C TRP A 408 16.22 -22.61 -4.90
N GLU A 409 15.82 -23.88 -5.01
CA GLU A 409 16.10 -24.69 -6.19
C GLU A 409 15.35 -24.19 -7.43
N GLN A 410 14.04 -23.92 -7.29
CA GLN A 410 13.22 -23.33 -8.37
C GLN A 410 13.79 -21.98 -8.81
N TYR A 411 14.11 -21.08 -7.87
CA TYR A 411 14.68 -19.77 -8.18
C TYR A 411 15.98 -19.88 -8.96
N ARG A 412 16.93 -20.75 -8.53
CA ARG A 412 18.20 -20.95 -9.23
C ARG A 412 18.02 -21.52 -10.63
N ARG A 413 17.04 -22.42 -10.81
CA ARG A 413 16.76 -23.03 -12.12
C ARG A 413 16.30 -21.98 -13.15
N VAL A 414 15.47 -21.00 -12.73
CA VAL A 414 14.91 -19.97 -13.63
C VAL A 414 15.66 -18.65 -13.61
N PHE A 415 16.72 -18.53 -12.80
CA PHE A 415 17.48 -17.30 -12.68
C PHE A 415 18.06 -16.86 -14.03
N LEU A 416 17.74 -15.64 -14.46
CA LEU A 416 18.05 -15.05 -15.77
C LEU A 416 17.55 -15.84 -17.00
N GLN A 417 16.63 -16.79 -16.83
CA GLN A 417 15.98 -17.46 -17.97
C GLN A 417 14.76 -16.63 -18.41
N TRP A 418 14.53 -16.63 -19.72
CA TRP A 418 13.39 -15.89 -20.30
C TRP A 418 12.15 -16.79 -20.54
N HIS A 419 12.36 -18.10 -20.65
CA HIS A 419 11.35 -19.13 -20.90
C HIS A 419 11.45 -20.24 -19.87
#